data_5370cb55c4284f0d1af5d22879768c05
#
_entry.id   5370cb55c4284f0d1af5d22879768c05
#
_cell.length_a   1.000
_cell.length_b   1.000
_cell.length_c   1.000
_cell.angle_alpha   90.00
_cell.angle_beta   90.00
_cell.angle_gamma   90.00
#
_symmetry.space_group_name_H-M   'P 1'
#
loop_
_entity.id
_entity.type
_entity.pdbx_description
1 polymer ?
#
loop_
_entity_poly.entity_id
_entity_poly.type
_entity_poly.pdbx_seq_one_letter_code
_entity_poly.pdbx_strand_id
1 'polypeptide(L)'
;MSNNLPKLKRITILFTGILAASIPAVASAEWSIVGLGTLGGTYSVAQAINDSGQVVGNGNGVDRAFITGANGIGMSYLDTLGGSRSYASDINNAGQVVGYSSTGSGDLHAFITGPNGVGMTDLGTLSGDYSAAFSINDSGQVTGVASISDTTMQHAFITGENGTGMIDLTTLGGTTDSIGRAINNSGQVVGFSGFYNDFTGYQFVQAFITGAGGTGMAGLGTPIDSRADAINDIGQVVGGINSYCDNCIRSAFLYSEGTITDLSLLAPVVEAGWSELSAVGINNHGQIIGWGHLEGAPGGGSRAFLLSPIVAVPEPATYAMLLAGLGLLGFVLRRGQQTV
;
A
#
# COMPACT_ATOMS: atom_id res chain seq x y z
N MET A 1 -56.43 -78.30 -8.28
CA MET A 1 -56.11 -77.07 -8.99
C MET A 1 -55.29 -76.21 -8.06
N SER A 2 -53.99 -76.23 -8.18
CA SER A 2 -53.03 -75.53 -7.31
C SER A 2 -52.50 -74.33 -8.06
N ASN A 3 -52.79 -73.18 -7.50
CA ASN A 3 -52.28 -71.90 -8.02
C ASN A 3 -50.86 -71.66 -7.50
N ASN A 4 -49.87 -71.73 -8.39
CA ASN A 4 -48.51 -71.28 -8.13
C ASN A 4 -48.39 -69.80 -8.56
N LEU A 5 -48.27 -68.91 -7.58
CA LEU A 5 -47.86 -67.51 -7.80
C LEU A 5 -46.35 -67.41 -7.55
N PRO A 6 -45.57 -66.73 -8.39
CA PRO A 6 -44.15 -66.57 -8.19
C PRO A 6 -43.86 -65.54 -7.08
N LYS A 7 -42.91 -65.93 -6.20
CA LYS A 7 -42.42 -65.10 -5.10
C LYS A 7 -41.62 -63.90 -5.64
N LEU A 8 -42.11 -62.66 -5.45
CA LEU A 8 -41.32 -61.45 -5.62
C LEU A 8 -40.19 -61.46 -4.60
N LYS A 9 -38.97 -61.42 -5.08
CA LYS A 9 -37.81 -61.12 -4.27
C LYS A 9 -37.83 -59.64 -3.89
N ARG A 10 -37.93 -59.34 -2.58
CA ARG A 10 -37.72 -58.00 -2.05
C ARG A 10 -36.26 -57.63 -2.22
N ILE A 11 -35.99 -56.62 -3.06
CA ILE A 11 -34.68 -55.94 -3.11
C ILE A 11 -34.67 -54.94 -1.96
N THR A 12 -33.92 -55.22 -0.91
CA THR A 12 -33.64 -54.29 0.17
C THR A 12 -32.52 -53.36 -0.33
N ILE A 13 -32.86 -52.12 -0.73
CA ILE A 13 -31.87 -51.09 -1.01
C ILE A 13 -31.41 -50.54 0.34
N LEU A 14 -30.20 -50.93 0.74
CA LEU A 14 -29.51 -50.31 1.87
C LEU A 14 -29.07 -48.90 1.44
N PHE A 15 -29.72 -47.89 1.93
CA PHE A 15 -29.22 -46.52 1.91
C PHE A 15 -28.16 -46.39 3.03
N THR A 16 -26.90 -46.68 2.70
CA THR A 16 -25.79 -46.37 3.61
C THR A 16 -25.32 -44.95 3.35
N GLY A 17 -25.51 -44.12 4.39
CA GLY A 17 -24.60 -43.05 4.76
C GLY A 17 -24.38 -41.94 3.74
N ILE A 18 -25.23 -40.91 3.82
CA ILE A 18 -24.79 -39.57 3.40
C ILE A 18 -23.69 -39.19 4.40
N LEU A 19 -22.45 -39.28 3.95
CA LEU A 19 -21.30 -38.66 4.65
C LEU A 19 -21.56 -37.17 4.62
N ALA A 20 -22.10 -36.61 5.70
CA ALA A 20 -22.12 -35.16 5.90
C ALA A 20 -20.66 -34.69 5.94
N ALA A 21 -20.15 -34.23 4.81
CA ALA A 21 -18.90 -33.50 4.78
C ALA A 21 -19.12 -32.26 5.67
N SER A 22 -18.53 -32.28 6.86
CA SER A 22 -18.46 -31.09 7.69
C SER A 22 -17.72 -30.00 6.89
N ILE A 23 -18.47 -29.03 6.41
CA ILE A 23 -17.88 -27.79 5.90
C ILE A 23 -17.11 -27.22 7.08
N PRO A 24 -15.78 -27.06 7.01
CA PRO A 24 -15.07 -26.41 8.10
C PRO A 24 -15.70 -25.04 8.25
N ALA A 25 -16.22 -24.74 9.44
CA ALA A 25 -16.64 -23.40 9.78
C ALA A 25 -15.42 -22.51 9.56
N VAL A 26 -15.53 -21.55 8.62
CA VAL A 26 -14.53 -20.49 8.49
C VAL A 26 -14.59 -19.77 9.82
N ALA A 27 -13.58 -19.98 10.66
CA ALA A 27 -13.46 -19.24 11.91
C ALA A 27 -13.46 -17.76 11.50
N SER A 28 -14.49 -17.01 11.90
CA SER A 28 -14.48 -15.56 11.77
C SER A 28 -13.28 -15.07 12.57
N ALA A 29 -12.38 -14.33 11.91
CA ALA A 29 -11.27 -13.70 12.62
C ALA A 29 -11.86 -12.79 13.70
N GLU A 30 -11.56 -13.11 14.97
CA GLU A 30 -11.91 -12.22 16.06
C GLU A 30 -10.96 -11.01 16.01
N TRP A 31 -11.54 -9.81 16.06
CA TRP A 31 -10.76 -8.56 16.06
C TRP A 31 -10.57 -8.10 17.50
N SER A 32 -9.36 -7.66 17.81
CA SER A 32 -9.04 -6.96 19.05
C SER A 32 -8.55 -5.55 18.76
N ILE A 33 -8.77 -4.64 19.69
CA ILE A 33 -8.26 -3.26 19.62
C ILE A 33 -7.31 -3.01 20.79
N VAL A 34 -6.17 -2.40 20.48
CA VAL A 34 -5.17 -2.02 21.49
C VAL A 34 -4.93 -0.51 21.38
N GLY A 35 -5.08 0.19 22.50
CA GLY A 35 -4.67 1.59 22.60
C GLY A 35 -3.17 1.67 22.83
N LEU A 36 -2.44 2.37 21.94
CA LEU A 36 -0.98 2.47 22.00
C LEU A 36 -0.47 3.36 23.14
N GLY A 37 -1.31 4.29 23.64
CA GLY A 37 -0.91 5.27 24.65
C GLY A 37 -0.39 6.58 24.06
N THR A 38 0.17 7.46 24.91
CA THR A 38 0.60 8.81 24.52
C THR A 38 1.96 9.23 25.08
N LEU A 39 2.62 8.35 25.88
CA LEU A 39 3.88 8.64 26.60
C LEU A 39 3.82 9.93 27.44
N GLY A 40 2.66 10.23 28.01
CA GLY A 40 2.42 11.42 28.83
C GLY A 40 1.93 12.66 28.10
N GLY A 41 1.79 12.59 26.76
CA GLY A 41 1.16 13.62 25.96
C GLY A 41 -0.38 13.53 25.97
N THR A 42 -1.04 14.41 25.22
CA THR A 42 -2.52 14.43 25.08
C THR A 42 -3.02 13.68 23.86
N TYR A 43 -2.17 13.43 22.86
CA TYR A 43 -2.49 12.61 21.68
C TYR A 43 -1.25 11.86 21.14
N SER A 44 -1.50 10.83 20.38
CA SER A 44 -0.53 10.15 19.52
C SER A 44 -1.19 9.79 18.18
N VAL A 45 -0.42 9.79 17.11
CA VAL A 45 -0.87 9.44 15.76
C VAL A 45 0.07 8.40 15.19
N ALA A 46 -0.47 7.24 14.82
CA ALA A 46 0.28 6.21 14.11
C ALA A 46 0.49 6.63 12.64
N GLN A 47 1.68 6.37 12.10
CA GLN A 47 2.06 6.67 10.72
C GLN A 47 2.26 5.41 9.88
N ALA A 48 2.98 4.42 10.43
CA ALA A 48 3.29 3.19 9.72
C ALA A 48 3.32 1.99 10.66
N ILE A 49 3.22 0.80 10.08
CA ILE A 49 3.26 -0.48 10.77
C ILE A 49 4.04 -1.49 9.90
N ASN A 50 4.84 -2.34 10.53
CA ASN A 50 5.52 -3.45 9.85
C ASN A 50 4.83 -4.80 10.10
N ASP A 51 5.32 -5.87 9.47
CA ASP A 51 4.73 -7.22 9.55
C ASP A 51 4.80 -7.85 10.96
N SER A 52 5.69 -7.40 11.83
CA SER A 52 5.74 -7.83 13.23
C SER A 52 4.76 -7.05 14.13
N GLY A 53 3.99 -6.12 13.57
CA GLY A 53 3.04 -5.29 14.30
C GLY A 53 3.70 -4.19 15.12
N GLN A 54 4.95 -3.83 14.83
CA GLN A 54 5.56 -2.62 15.38
C GLN A 54 4.97 -1.39 14.70
N VAL A 55 4.50 -0.46 15.47
CA VAL A 55 3.90 0.80 15.00
C VAL A 55 4.83 1.96 15.31
N VAL A 56 5.01 2.84 14.34
CA VAL A 56 5.70 4.12 14.52
C VAL A 56 4.75 5.28 14.32
N GLY A 57 5.07 6.40 14.91
CA GLY A 57 4.25 7.60 14.78
C GLY A 57 4.76 8.77 15.58
N ASN A 58 3.88 9.73 15.83
CA ASN A 58 4.21 11.01 16.42
C ASN A 58 3.25 11.32 17.56
N GLY A 59 3.77 11.85 18.64
CA GLY A 59 3.00 12.24 19.82
C GLY A 59 3.27 13.68 20.21
N ASN A 60 2.34 14.28 20.92
CA ASN A 60 2.55 15.57 21.53
C ASN A 60 3.00 15.44 22.99
N GLY A 61 3.63 16.48 23.48
CA GLY A 61 4.18 16.54 24.83
C GLY A 61 5.68 16.83 24.81
N VAL A 62 6.41 16.19 23.89
CA VAL A 62 7.84 16.44 23.66
C VAL A 62 8.17 16.50 22.15
N ASP A 63 7.18 16.53 21.26
CA ASP A 63 7.34 16.55 19.79
C ASP A 63 8.32 15.49 19.29
N ARG A 64 8.20 14.27 19.82
CA ARG A 64 9.06 13.15 19.46
C ARG A 64 8.32 12.03 18.76
N ALA A 65 9.01 11.42 17.83
CA ALA A 65 8.61 10.15 17.24
C ALA A 65 8.59 9.03 18.28
N PHE A 66 7.75 8.04 18.08
CA PHE A 66 7.69 6.84 18.89
C PHE A 66 7.74 5.57 18.06
N ILE A 67 8.12 4.48 18.69
CA ILE A 67 7.99 3.11 18.21
C ILE A 67 7.35 2.25 19.30
N THR A 68 6.57 1.24 18.88
CA THR A 68 6.09 0.17 19.77
C THR A 68 6.92 -1.09 19.58
N GLY A 69 6.85 -2.02 20.53
CA GLY A 69 7.26 -3.40 20.27
C GLY A 69 6.25 -4.12 19.37
N ALA A 70 6.46 -5.42 19.17
CA ALA A 70 5.59 -6.26 18.36
C ALA A 70 4.13 -6.20 18.86
N ASN A 71 3.19 -6.26 17.91
CA ASN A 71 1.75 -6.19 18.17
C ASN A 71 1.31 -4.93 18.93
N GLY A 72 2.01 -3.82 18.75
CA GLY A 72 1.68 -2.54 19.37
C GLY A 72 1.96 -2.46 20.88
N ILE A 73 2.70 -3.41 21.45
CA ILE A 73 2.93 -3.48 22.91
C ILE A 73 4.17 -2.65 23.27
N GLY A 74 4.01 -1.80 24.29
CA GLY A 74 5.13 -1.01 24.84
C GLY A 74 5.60 0.08 23.90
N MET A 75 5.07 1.28 24.13
CA MET A 75 5.50 2.48 23.38
C MET A 75 6.76 3.09 23.99
N SER A 76 7.69 3.52 23.18
CA SER A 76 8.89 4.27 23.59
C SER A 76 9.18 5.41 22.61
N TYR A 77 9.78 6.48 23.12
CA TYR A 77 10.25 7.56 22.24
C TYR A 77 11.49 7.13 21.45
N LEU A 78 11.58 7.60 20.22
CA LEU A 78 12.84 7.63 19.47
C LEU A 78 13.68 8.84 19.92
N ASP A 79 14.98 8.76 19.67
CA ASP A 79 15.91 9.86 19.91
C ASP A 79 15.70 11.03 18.93
N THR A 80 16.58 12.01 18.99
CA THR A 80 16.72 13.11 18.04
C THR A 80 18.15 13.17 17.52
N LEU A 81 18.40 13.95 16.48
CA LEU A 81 19.75 14.27 15.98
C LEU A 81 20.45 15.38 16.81
N GLY A 82 20.10 15.48 18.08
CA GLY A 82 20.66 16.46 19.00
C GLY A 82 19.82 17.69 19.22
N GLY A 83 18.73 17.86 18.49
CA GLY A 83 17.75 18.91 18.69
C GLY A 83 16.58 18.48 19.56
N SER A 84 15.42 19.15 19.47
CA SER A 84 14.27 18.96 20.37
C SER A 84 13.14 18.10 19.78
N ARG A 85 13.14 17.81 18.46
CA ARG A 85 12.02 17.17 17.76
C ARG A 85 12.47 16.03 16.86
N SER A 86 11.62 15.01 16.75
CA SER A 86 11.74 13.97 15.73
C SER A 86 10.33 13.54 15.26
N TYR A 87 10.22 13.18 13.99
CA TYR A 87 8.99 12.73 13.35
C TYR A 87 9.27 11.44 12.59
N ALA A 88 8.55 10.35 12.90
CA ALA A 88 8.62 9.11 12.16
C ALA A 88 7.65 9.16 10.97
N SER A 89 8.11 8.69 9.83
CA SER A 89 7.32 8.58 8.60
C SER A 89 7.02 7.13 8.24
N ASP A 90 8.01 6.23 8.34
CA ASP A 90 7.90 4.85 7.87
C ASP A 90 8.79 3.89 8.67
N ILE A 91 8.49 2.60 8.57
CA ILE A 91 9.21 1.50 9.24
C ILE A 91 9.27 0.28 8.34
N ASN A 92 10.45 -0.34 8.21
CA ASN A 92 10.60 -1.60 7.48
C ASN A 92 10.47 -2.85 8.37
N ASN A 93 10.54 -4.04 7.77
CA ASN A 93 10.42 -5.31 8.48
C ASN A 93 11.61 -5.66 9.39
N ALA A 94 12.74 -4.99 9.24
CA ALA A 94 13.85 -5.06 10.19
C ALA A 94 13.63 -4.18 11.44
N GLY A 95 12.55 -3.37 11.48
CA GLY A 95 12.26 -2.42 12.54
C GLY A 95 13.11 -1.14 12.46
N GLN A 96 13.72 -0.85 11.31
CA GLN A 96 14.40 0.42 11.05
C GLN A 96 13.34 1.48 10.75
N VAL A 97 13.43 2.62 11.41
CA VAL A 97 12.50 3.75 11.29
C VAL A 97 13.16 4.89 10.54
N VAL A 98 12.44 5.53 9.67
CA VAL A 98 12.87 6.74 8.97
C VAL A 98 11.93 7.90 9.22
N GLY A 99 12.41 9.10 9.00
CA GLY A 99 11.67 10.33 9.18
C GLY A 99 12.59 11.54 9.13
N TYR A 100 12.29 12.55 9.92
CA TYR A 100 13.16 13.74 10.05
C TYR A 100 13.25 14.20 11.50
N SER A 101 14.37 14.78 11.85
CA SER A 101 14.65 15.25 13.21
C SER A 101 15.44 16.54 13.19
N SER A 102 15.22 17.38 14.20
CA SER A 102 16.08 18.53 14.39
C SER A 102 17.47 18.12 14.86
N THR A 103 18.47 18.74 14.24
CA THR A 103 19.89 18.64 14.63
C THR A 103 20.19 19.56 15.83
N GLY A 104 21.41 19.48 16.34
CA GLY A 104 21.89 20.40 17.38
C GLY A 104 22.01 21.86 16.93
N SER A 105 22.14 22.13 15.61
CA SER A 105 22.10 23.48 15.02
C SER A 105 20.67 24.00 14.84
N GLY A 106 19.66 23.12 14.86
CA GLY A 106 18.25 23.48 14.68
C GLY A 106 17.69 23.14 13.30
N ASP A 107 18.54 22.71 12.37
CA ASP A 107 18.16 22.27 11.04
C ASP A 107 17.35 20.96 11.10
N LEU A 108 16.54 20.67 10.10
CA LEU A 108 15.78 19.42 10.01
C LEU A 108 16.47 18.48 9.01
N HIS A 109 16.96 17.35 9.51
CA HIS A 109 17.58 16.32 8.68
C HIS A 109 16.79 15.01 8.69
N ALA A 110 16.80 14.33 7.55
CA ALA A 110 16.33 12.97 7.42
C ALA A 110 17.19 12.03 8.31
N PHE A 111 16.56 11.06 8.93
CA PHE A 111 17.24 10.04 9.74
C PHE A 111 16.81 8.63 9.37
N ILE A 112 17.65 7.67 9.73
CA ILE A 112 17.36 6.25 9.84
C ILE A 112 17.78 5.75 11.22
N THR A 113 17.02 4.82 11.80
CA THR A 113 17.44 4.10 13.00
C THR A 113 18.03 2.73 12.65
N GLY A 114 18.74 2.11 13.59
CA GLY A 114 18.99 0.68 13.55
C GLY A 114 17.70 -0.12 13.83
N PRO A 115 17.79 -1.47 13.87
CA PRO A 115 16.66 -2.34 14.15
C PRO A 115 15.96 -1.98 15.47
N ASN A 116 14.62 -2.11 15.49
CA ASN A 116 13.76 -1.79 16.63
C ASN A 116 13.90 -0.34 17.13
N GLY A 117 14.18 0.59 16.23
CA GLY A 117 14.29 2.01 16.53
C GLY A 117 15.53 2.41 17.36
N VAL A 118 16.52 1.54 17.47
CA VAL A 118 17.71 1.79 18.32
C VAL A 118 18.74 2.61 17.55
N GLY A 119 19.19 3.69 18.19
CA GLY A 119 20.14 4.61 17.59
C GLY A 119 19.52 5.42 16.44
N MET A 120 19.94 6.65 16.30
CA MET A 120 19.48 7.51 15.21
C MET A 120 20.68 8.03 14.43
N THR A 121 20.70 7.78 13.13
CA THR A 121 21.76 8.19 12.21
C THR A 121 21.24 9.29 11.30
N ASP A 122 21.94 10.39 11.22
CA ASP A 122 21.71 11.49 10.28
C ASP A 122 22.03 11.02 8.86
N LEU A 123 21.08 11.15 7.93
CA LEU A 123 21.28 10.87 6.51
C LEU A 123 21.93 12.04 5.78
N GLY A 124 22.05 13.19 6.43
CA GLY A 124 22.56 14.44 5.84
C GLY A 124 21.57 15.08 4.88
N THR A 125 22.13 15.95 4.02
CA THR A 125 21.41 16.68 2.97
C THR A 125 22.15 16.53 1.65
N LEU A 126 21.57 17.03 0.53
CA LEU A 126 22.27 17.03 -0.76
C LEU A 126 23.33 18.14 -0.84
N SER A 127 23.05 19.33 -0.36
CA SER A 127 24.01 20.42 -0.16
C SER A 127 23.41 21.65 0.54
N GLY A 128 22.13 21.59 0.89
CA GLY A 128 21.45 22.60 1.69
C GLY A 128 21.37 22.23 3.17
N ASP A 129 20.41 22.77 3.89
CA ASP A 129 20.22 22.65 5.34
C ASP A 129 19.00 21.82 5.76
N TYR A 130 18.28 21.23 4.77
CA TYR A 130 17.04 20.50 5.01
C TYR A 130 17.04 19.14 4.31
N SER A 131 16.55 18.11 5.00
CA SER A 131 16.12 16.85 4.40
C SER A 131 15.02 16.19 5.23
N ALA A 132 14.19 15.38 4.59
CA ALA A 132 13.15 14.57 5.23
C ALA A 132 12.99 13.23 4.49
N ALA A 133 12.99 12.14 5.24
CA ALA A 133 12.72 10.81 4.71
C ALA A 133 11.24 10.49 4.80
N PHE A 134 10.67 9.88 3.75
CA PHE A 134 9.26 9.55 3.67
C PHE A 134 8.98 8.06 3.60
N SER A 135 9.88 7.26 3.01
CA SER A 135 9.68 5.82 2.88
C SER A 135 11.00 5.06 2.92
N ILE A 136 10.93 3.81 3.38
CA ILE A 136 12.06 2.88 3.51
C ILE A 136 11.66 1.51 2.98
N ASN A 137 12.56 0.82 2.25
CA ASN A 137 12.36 -0.58 1.87
C ASN A 137 13.06 -1.55 2.82
N ASP A 138 12.90 -2.86 2.61
CA ASP A 138 13.46 -3.89 3.50
C ASP A 138 15.00 -4.01 3.42
N SER A 139 15.63 -3.46 2.38
CA SER A 139 17.10 -3.32 2.31
C SER A 139 17.62 -2.11 3.09
N GLY A 140 16.73 -1.29 3.67
CA GLY A 140 17.09 -0.06 4.35
C GLY A 140 17.46 1.09 3.39
N GLN A 141 17.09 1.01 2.11
CA GLN A 141 17.17 2.14 1.21
C GLN A 141 16.01 3.11 1.52
N VAL A 142 16.34 4.39 1.57
CA VAL A 142 15.44 5.46 2.01
C VAL A 142 15.21 6.44 0.87
N THR A 143 13.99 6.92 0.73
CA THR A 143 13.66 8.02 -0.19
C THR A 143 12.95 9.15 0.54
N GLY A 144 13.01 10.32 -0.02
CA GLY A 144 12.41 11.53 0.53
C GLY A 144 12.74 12.76 -0.29
N VAL A 145 13.02 13.85 0.40
CA VAL A 145 13.36 15.15 -0.18
C VAL A 145 14.53 15.78 0.56
N ALA A 146 15.41 16.46 -0.17
CA ALA A 146 16.50 17.23 0.43
C ALA A 146 16.76 18.52 -0.37
N SER A 147 17.18 19.59 0.32
CA SER A 147 17.60 20.83 -0.31
C SER A 147 18.97 20.69 -0.98
N ILE A 148 19.11 21.29 -2.18
CA ILE A 148 20.31 21.19 -3.02
C ILE A 148 21.26 22.39 -2.89
N SER A 149 20.85 23.42 -2.18
CA SER A 149 21.64 24.64 -1.92
C SER A 149 20.93 25.49 -0.88
N ASP A 150 21.47 26.65 -0.53
CA ASP A 150 20.82 27.66 0.31
C ASP A 150 19.57 28.29 -0.34
N THR A 151 19.12 27.71 -1.46
CA THR A 151 17.86 28.09 -2.13
C THR A 151 16.70 27.26 -1.63
N THR A 152 15.48 27.63 -2.01
CA THR A 152 14.26 26.87 -1.69
C THR A 152 14.07 25.61 -2.54
N MET A 153 15.01 25.29 -3.47
CA MET A 153 14.91 24.14 -4.36
C MET A 153 15.19 22.84 -3.63
N GLN A 154 14.35 21.85 -3.87
CA GLN A 154 14.39 20.56 -3.21
C GLN A 154 14.35 19.43 -4.24
N HIS A 155 15.21 18.42 -4.07
CA HIS A 155 15.21 17.24 -4.92
C HIS A 155 14.84 15.98 -4.13
N ALA A 156 14.18 15.06 -4.83
CA ALA A 156 14.03 13.70 -4.37
C ALA A 156 15.41 13.04 -4.24
N PHE A 157 15.57 12.23 -3.22
CA PHE A 157 16.79 11.45 -3.01
C PHE A 157 16.51 9.96 -2.84
N ILE A 158 17.52 9.15 -3.05
CA ILE A 158 17.59 7.75 -2.59
C ILE A 158 18.89 7.54 -1.83
N THR A 159 18.90 6.64 -0.85
CA THR A 159 20.14 6.16 -0.22
C THR A 159 20.50 4.76 -0.71
N GLY A 160 21.72 4.33 -0.48
CA GLY A 160 22.09 2.93 -0.52
C GLY A 160 21.50 2.15 0.66
N GLU A 161 21.88 0.87 0.78
CA GLU A 161 21.40 -0.01 1.86
C GLU A 161 21.74 0.59 3.25
N ASN A 162 20.83 0.42 4.19
CA ASN A 162 20.93 0.93 5.56
C ASN A 162 21.21 2.44 5.63
N GLY A 163 20.64 3.20 4.70
CA GLY A 163 20.75 4.66 4.68
C GLY A 163 22.12 5.18 4.23
N THR A 164 22.98 4.36 3.62
CA THR A 164 24.31 4.79 3.21
C THR A 164 24.27 5.69 1.98
N GLY A 165 24.93 6.85 2.06
CA GLY A 165 25.13 7.77 0.95
C GLY A 165 23.83 8.28 0.31
N MET A 166 23.58 9.58 0.41
CA MET A 166 22.41 10.21 -0.23
C MET A 166 22.74 10.54 -1.69
N ILE A 167 21.88 10.11 -2.61
CA ILE A 167 22.03 10.30 -4.05
C ILE A 167 20.86 11.16 -4.53
N ASP A 168 21.17 12.24 -5.23
CA ASP A 168 20.19 13.13 -5.88
C ASP A 168 19.53 12.41 -7.06
N LEU A 169 18.21 12.29 -7.05
CA LEU A 169 17.42 11.75 -8.15
C LEU A 169 17.13 12.79 -9.25
N THR A 170 17.51 14.03 -9.01
CA THR A 170 17.29 15.16 -9.93
C THR A 170 15.80 15.47 -10.16
N THR A 171 15.44 16.03 -11.29
CA THR A 171 14.08 16.44 -11.65
C THR A 171 13.69 15.98 -13.04
N LEU A 172 12.40 15.99 -13.37
CA LEU A 172 11.92 15.74 -14.73
C LEU A 172 12.15 16.98 -15.60
N GLY A 173 12.94 16.81 -16.68
CA GLY A 173 12.96 17.72 -17.83
C GLY A 173 13.18 19.20 -17.58
N GLY A 174 13.92 19.58 -16.49
CA GLY A 174 14.23 20.97 -16.18
C GLY A 174 13.23 21.65 -15.26
N THR A 175 12.42 20.89 -14.53
CA THR A 175 11.66 21.40 -13.38
C THR A 175 12.62 21.74 -12.23
N THR A 176 12.17 22.51 -11.24
CA THR A 176 13.02 22.99 -10.14
C THR A 176 13.02 22.05 -8.93
N ASP A 177 11.96 21.29 -8.76
CA ASP A 177 11.76 20.49 -7.56
C ASP A 177 11.34 19.06 -7.88
N SER A 178 11.70 18.14 -7.00
CA SER A 178 11.17 16.78 -7.00
C SER A 178 11.05 16.23 -5.57
N ILE A 179 10.11 15.34 -5.35
CA ILE A 179 9.86 14.71 -4.04
C ILE A 179 9.66 13.21 -4.26
N GLY A 180 10.48 12.38 -3.59
CA GLY A 180 10.28 10.92 -3.52
C GLY A 180 9.27 10.60 -2.42
N ARG A 181 8.19 9.91 -2.78
CA ARG A 181 7.08 9.60 -1.86
C ARG A 181 7.12 8.17 -1.34
N ALA A 182 7.44 7.22 -2.22
CA ALA A 182 7.48 5.81 -1.87
C ALA A 182 8.61 5.09 -2.61
N ILE A 183 9.11 4.02 -2.01
CA ILE A 183 10.14 3.14 -2.57
C ILE A 183 9.72 1.69 -2.39
N ASN A 184 9.92 0.85 -3.42
CA ASN A 184 9.70 -0.59 -3.32
C ASN A 184 10.99 -1.39 -3.04
N ASN A 185 10.87 -2.71 -2.87
CA ASN A 185 12.02 -3.57 -2.57
C ASN A 185 13.02 -3.74 -3.73
N SER A 186 12.66 -3.31 -4.96
CA SER A 186 13.60 -3.20 -6.08
C SER A 186 14.37 -1.87 -6.08
N GLY A 187 14.12 -0.96 -5.14
CA GLY A 187 14.70 0.37 -5.08
C GLY A 187 14.15 1.32 -6.15
N GLN A 188 12.96 1.05 -6.70
CA GLN A 188 12.26 2.01 -7.56
C GLN A 188 11.59 3.05 -6.67
N VAL A 189 11.82 4.32 -6.98
CA VAL A 189 11.23 5.47 -6.28
C VAL A 189 10.12 6.06 -7.14
N VAL A 190 9.01 6.41 -6.51
CA VAL A 190 7.93 7.17 -7.13
C VAL A 190 7.65 8.45 -6.36
N GLY A 191 7.08 9.41 -7.05
CA GLY A 191 6.77 10.70 -6.47
C GLY A 191 6.28 11.69 -7.50
N PHE A 192 6.66 12.93 -7.37
CA PHE A 192 6.35 13.97 -8.34
C PHE A 192 7.51 14.94 -8.51
N SER A 193 7.59 15.54 -9.68
CA SER A 193 8.53 16.60 -10.02
C SER A 193 7.80 17.75 -10.68
N GLY A 194 8.17 18.98 -10.34
CA GLY A 194 7.42 20.13 -10.79
C GLY A 194 8.18 21.44 -10.64
N PHE A 195 7.49 22.52 -10.92
CA PHE A 195 7.98 23.88 -10.69
C PHE A 195 6.86 24.76 -10.14
N TYR A 196 7.24 25.68 -9.29
CA TYR A 196 6.36 26.72 -8.80
C TYR A 196 6.31 27.86 -9.83
N ASN A 197 5.13 28.20 -10.31
CA ASN A 197 4.93 29.32 -11.18
C ASN A 197 4.56 30.58 -10.36
N ASP A 198 5.50 31.46 -10.17
CA ASP A 198 5.32 32.69 -9.38
C ASP A 198 4.20 33.62 -9.90
N PHE A 199 3.84 33.51 -11.21
CA PHE A 199 2.80 34.35 -11.80
C PHE A 199 1.39 33.86 -11.57
N THR A 200 1.18 32.53 -11.47
CA THR A 200 -0.15 31.92 -11.35
C THR A 200 -0.41 31.36 -9.97
N GLY A 201 0.62 31.21 -9.15
CA GLY A 201 0.53 30.49 -7.86
C GLY A 201 0.25 28.99 -8.00
N TYR A 202 0.23 28.45 -9.22
CA TYR A 202 -0.02 27.04 -9.46
C TYR A 202 1.30 26.27 -9.58
N GLN A 203 1.35 25.11 -8.92
CA GLN A 203 2.40 24.13 -9.11
C GLN A 203 2.02 23.24 -10.29
N PHE A 204 2.88 23.14 -11.30
CA PHE A 204 2.76 22.14 -12.33
C PHE A 204 3.63 20.95 -11.91
N VAL A 205 3.00 19.91 -11.44
CA VAL A 205 3.68 18.70 -10.99
C VAL A 205 3.32 17.52 -11.88
N GLN A 206 4.27 16.62 -12.07
CA GLN A 206 4.06 15.40 -12.83
C GLN A 206 4.59 14.21 -12.05
N ALA A 207 3.80 13.14 -11.99
CA ALA A 207 4.18 11.90 -11.36
C ALA A 207 5.36 11.25 -12.11
N PHE A 208 6.32 10.74 -11.35
CA PHE A 208 7.49 10.04 -11.88
C PHE A 208 7.67 8.66 -11.26
N ILE A 209 8.47 7.84 -11.94
CA ILE A 209 9.06 6.60 -11.45
C ILE A 209 10.54 6.56 -11.85
N THR A 210 11.38 5.95 -11.01
CA THR A 210 12.76 5.61 -11.36
C THR A 210 12.89 4.13 -11.71
N GLY A 211 14.00 3.77 -12.36
CA GLY A 211 14.42 2.37 -12.43
C GLY A 211 14.91 1.85 -11.07
N ALA A 212 15.31 0.60 -11.03
CA ALA A 212 15.86 -0.04 -9.83
C ALA A 212 17.08 0.74 -9.30
N GLY A 213 17.18 0.86 -7.97
CA GLY A 213 18.24 1.63 -7.31
C GLY A 213 18.20 3.12 -7.61
N GLY A 214 17.03 3.68 -7.94
CA GLY A 214 16.85 5.10 -8.22
C GLY A 214 17.37 5.57 -9.58
N THR A 215 17.69 4.67 -10.51
CA THR A 215 18.28 5.04 -11.80
C THR A 215 17.25 5.63 -12.74
N GLY A 216 17.58 6.73 -13.44
CA GLY A 216 16.81 7.28 -14.55
C GLY A 216 15.37 7.66 -14.18
N MET A 217 15.15 8.89 -13.73
CA MET A 217 13.80 9.39 -13.46
C MET A 217 13.04 9.57 -14.78
N ALA A 218 11.84 9.01 -14.85
CA ALA A 218 10.94 9.12 -16.02
C ALA A 218 9.52 9.48 -15.57
N GLY A 219 8.85 10.33 -16.34
CA GLY A 219 7.43 10.62 -16.13
C GLY A 219 6.57 9.39 -16.39
N LEU A 220 5.54 9.18 -15.58
CA LEU A 220 4.60 8.07 -15.73
C LEU A 220 3.67 8.21 -16.96
N GLY A 221 3.70 9.34 -17.66
CA GLY A 221 2.77 9.64 -18.77
C GLY A 221 1.38 10.07 -18.27
N THR A 222 1.24 10.35 -17.00
CA THR A 222 0.03 10.96 -16.42
C THR A 222 -0.14 12.40 -16.93
N PRO A 223 -1.38 12.94 -16.89
CA PRO A 223 -1.59 14.36 -17.12
C PRO A 223 -0.74 15.23 -16.20
N ILE A 224 -0.52 16.48 -16.59
CA ILE A 224 0.03 17.51 -15.70
C ILE A 224 -0.88 17.62 -14.47
N ASP A 225 -0.29 17.99 -13.33
CA ASP A 225 -0.95 18.04 -12.04
C ASP A 225 -1.27 16.66 -11.45
N SER A 226 -0.28 15.79 -11.54
CA SER A 226 -0.36 14.42 -11.01
C SER A 226 0.79 14.13 -10.04
N ARG A 227 0.52 13.25 -9.07
CA ARG A 227 1.52 12.74 -8.14
C ARG A 227 1.37 11.23 -7.97
N ALA A 228 2.47 10.54 -7.82
CA ALA A 228 2.52 9.15 -7.39
C ALA A 228 2.71 9.10 -5.88
N ASP A 229 1.85 8.39 -5.17
CA ASP A 229 1.85 8.35 -3.71
C ASP A 229 2.33 7.01 -3.16
N ALA A 230 2.14 5.90 -3.89
CA ALA A 230 2.61 4.57 -3.46
C ALA A 230 2.99 3.68 -4.66
N ILE A 231 3.87 2.72 -4.39
CA ILE A 231 4.32 1.69 -5.32
C ILE A 231 4.41 0.35 -4.59
N ASN A 232 4.04 -0.75 -5.27
CA ASN A 232 4.24 -2.11 -4.77
C ASN A 232 5.47 -2.79 -5.40
N ASP A 233 5.81 -4.01 -4.95
CA ASP A 233 7.03 -4.72 -5.40
C ASP A 233 6.96 -5.23 -6.83
N ILE A 234 5.77 -5.30 -7.44
CA ILE A 234 5.62 -5.62 -8.86
C ILE A 234 5.59 -4.39 -9.76
N GLY A 235 5.86 -3.20 -9.20
CA GLY A 235 5.99 -1.95 -9.96
C GLY A 235 4.67 -1.28 -10.31
N GLN A 236 3.55 -1.66 -9.68
CA GLN A 236 2.28 -0.94 -9.82
C GLN A 236 2.32 0.32 -8.95
N VAL A 237 1.90 1.44 -9.53
CA VAL A 237 1.92 2.75 -8.88
C VAL A 237 0.52 3.32 -8.80
N VAL A 238 0.18 3.92 -7.68
CA VAL A 238 -1.07 4.66 -7.49
C VAL A 238 -0.82 6.07 -7.03
N GLY A 239 -1.78 6.95 -7.32
CA GLY A 239 -1.71 8.33 -6.93
C GLY A 239 -2.91 9.14 -7.38
N GLY A 240 -2.76 10.47 -7.40
CA GLY A 240 -3.80 11.41 -7.76
C GLY A 240 -3.49 12.23 -9.01
N ILE A 241 -4.55 12.63 -9.70
CA ILE A 241 -4.55 13.60 -10.80
C ILE A 241 -5.38 14.80 -10.35
N ASN A 242 -5.03 16.00 -10.80
CA ASN A 242 -5.67 17.26 -10.40
C ASN A 242 -5.65 17.50 -8.87
N SER A 243 -4.56 17.08 -8.23
CA SER A 243 -4.45 17.08 -6.76
C SER A 243 -4.26 18.48 -6.17
N TYR A 244 -3.88 19.47 -6.99
CA TYR A 244 -3.49 20.82 -6.55
C TYR A 244 -4.40 21.94 -7.07
N CYS A 245 -5.46 21.66 -7.82
CA CYS A 245 -6.38 22.70 -8.28
C CYS A 245 -7.68 22.71 -7.45
N ASP A 246 -8.11 23.90 -7.02
CA ASP A 246 -9.25 24.06 -6.09
C ASP A 246 -10.62 23.71 -6.67
N ASN A 247 -10.77 23.70 -8.01
CA ASN A 247 -12.04 23.46 -8.70
C ASN A 247 -11.97 22.34 -9.75
N CYS A 248 -10.92 21.51 -9.74
CA CYS A 248 -10.80 20.40 -10.67
C CYS A 248 -11.38 19.12 -10.07
N ILE A 249 -11.96 18.30 -10.92
CA ILE A 249 -12.38 16.95 -10.53
C ILE A 249 -11.12 16.15 -10.24
N ARG A 250 -10.95 15.75 -8.98
CA ARG A 250 -9.85 14.88 -8.56
C ARG A 250 -10.11 13.47 -9.04
N SER A 251 -9.08 12.83 -9.56
CA SER A 251 -9.13 11.43 -10.00
C SER A 251 -7.93 10.69 -9.44
N ALA A 252 -8.11 9.41 -9.13
CA ALA A 252 -7.04 8.50 -8.78
C ALA A 252 -6.64 7.66 -9.99
N PHE A 253 -5.36 7.30 -10.09
CA PHE A 253 -4.87 6.43 -11.15
C PHE A 253 -4.17 5.19 -10.60
N LEU A 254 -4.18 4.13 -11.41
CA LEU A 254 -3.29 2.98 -11.31
C LEU A 254 -2.42 2.95 -12.57
N TYR A 255 -1.10 2.99 -12.38
CA TYR A 255 -0.12 2.67 -13.42
C TYR A 255 0.34 1.23 -13.27
N SER A 256 0.29 0.46 -14.34
CA SER A 256 0.78 -0.91 -14.38
C SER A 256 1.29 -1.22 -15.77
N GLU A 257 2.52 -1.70 -15.89
CA GLU A 257 3.13 -2.14 -17.17
C GLU A 257 3.01 -1.10 -18.30
N GLY A 258 3.24 0.17 -18.01
CA GLY A 258 3.17 1.27 -18.99
C GLY A 258 1.75 1.77 -19.29
N THR A 259 0.73 1.22 -18.65
CA THR A 259 -0.67 1.62 -18.84
C THR A 259 -1.19 2.37 -17.63
N ILE A 260 -1.90 3.49 -17.88
CA ILE A 260 -2.59 4.26 -16.84
C ILE A 260 -4.07 3.94 -16.91
N THR A 261 -4.64 3.54 -15.77
CA THR A 261 -6.07 3.34 -15.59
C THR A 261 -6.59 4.42 -14.65
N ASP A 262 -7.59 5.19 -15.09
CA ASP A 262 -8.33 6.09 -14.19
C ASP A 262 -9.28 5.27 -13.34
N LEU A 263 -9.02 5.25 -12.03
CA LEU A 263 -9.79 4.47 -11.07
C LEU A 263 -11.22 5.02 -10.88
N SER A 264 -11.41 6.32 -11.12
CA SER A 264 -12.72 6.97 -11.01
C SER A 264 -13.70 6.55 -12.11
N LEU A 265 -13.19 5.99 -13.21
CA LEU A 265 -13.99 5.52 -14.34
C LEU A 265 -14.30 4.02 -14.30
N LEU A 266 -13.82 3.30 -13.31
CA LEU A 266 -14.12 1.88 -13.15
C LEU A 266 -15.61 1.67 -12.86
N ALA A 267 -16.25 0.73 -13.57
CA ALA A 267 -17.68 0.44 -13.41
C ALA A 267 -18.11 0.26 -11.94
N PRO A 268 -17.43 -0.55 -11.10
CA PRO A 268 -17.82 -0.70 -9.70
C PRO A 268 -17.69 0.59 -8.87
N VAL A 269 -16.82 1.51 -9.26
CA VAL A 269 -16.63 2.81 -8.59
C VAL A 269 -17.80 3.74 -8.95
N VAL A 270 -18.11 3.83 -10.25
CA VAL A 270 -19.20 4.67 -10.76
C VAL A 270 -20.56 4.18 -10.28
N GLU A 271 -20.82 2.86 -10.37
CA GLU A 271 -22.07 2.24 -9.93
C GLU A 271 -22.32 2.38 -8.43
N ALA A 272 -21.26 2.40 -7.63
CA ALA A 272 -21.35 2.64 -6.19
C ALA A 272 -21.46 4.13 -5.82
N GLY A 273 -21.43 5.06 -6.77
CA GLY A 273 -21.58 6.50 -6.54
C GLY A 273 -20.33 7.20 -5.97
N TRP A 274 -19.13 6.62 -6.19
CA TRP A 274 -17.87 7.25 -5.77
C TRP A 274 -17.38 8.27 -6.79
N SER A 275 -16.84 9.38 -6.31
CA SER A 275 -16.21 10.45 -7.09
C SER A 275 -15.05 11.10 -6.34
N GLU A 276 -14.28 11.94 -7.02
CA GLU A 276 -13.15 12.70 -6.42
C GLU A 276 -12.16 11.80 -5.68
N LEU A 277 -11.76 10.69 -6.29
CA LEU A 277 -10.89 9.72 -5.66
C LEU A 277 -9.45 10.21 -5.52
N SER A 278 -8.81 9.84 -4.42
CA SER A 278 -7.37 9.92 -4.19
C SER A 278 -6.87 8.59 -3.68
N ALA A 279 -5.96 7.93 -4.41
CA ALA A 279 -5.34 6.69 -3.98
C ALA A 279 -4.03 7.01 -3.25
N VAL A 280 -3.83 6.42 -2.07
CA VAL A 280 -2.68 6.73 -1.20
C VAL A 280 -1.85 5.51 -0.84
N GLY A 281 -2.31 4.30 -1.17
CA GLY A 281 -1.58 3.07 -0.88
C GLY A 281 -1.98 1.93 -1.79
N ILE A 282 -1.04 1.04 -2.05
CA ILE A 282 -1.24 -0.20 -2.81
C ILE A 282 -0.39 -1.31 -2.18
N ASN A 283 -0.94 -2.51 -2.05
CA ASN A 283 -0.18 -3.67 -1.59
C ASN A 283 0.23 -4.60 -2.75
N ASN A 284 1.00 -5.65 -2.45
CA ASN A 284 1.47 -6.62 -3.44
C ASN A 284 0.37 -7.53 -4.02
N HIS A 285 -0.85 -7.47 -3.49
CA HIS A 285 -2.03 -8.11 -4.06
C HIS A 285 -2.81 -7.18 -5.01
N GLY A 286 -2.32 -5.95 -5.24
CA GLY A 286 -2.98 -4.95 -6.07
C GLY A 286 -4.20 -4.31 -5.40
N GLN A 287 -4.38 -4.47 -4.09
CA GLN A 287 -5.43 -3.80 -3.34
C GLN A 287 -5.03 -2.36 -3.07
N ILE A 288 -5.92 -1.44 -3.36
CA ILE A 288 -5.68 0.01 -3.33
C ILE A 288 -6.55 0.63 -2.24
N ILE A 289 -5.95 1.44 -1.39
CA ILE A 289 -6.65 2.25 -0.41
C ILE A 289 -6.56 3.73 -0.76
N GLY A 290 -7.56 4.46 -0.30
CA GLY A 290 -7.62 5.90 -0.52
C GLY A 290 -8.86 6.52 0.12
N TRP A 291 -9.19 7.71 -0.35
CA TRP A 291 -10.39 8.41 0.05
C TRP A 291 -11.07 9.06 -1.16
N GLY A 292 -12.34 9.34 -1.03
CA GLY A 292 -13.15 9.96 -2.09
C GLY A 292 -14.48 10.46 -1.54
N HIS A 293 -15.27 11.04 -2.43
CA HIS A 293 -16.64 11.44 -2.14
C HIS A 293 -17.60 10.31 -2.51
N LEU A 294 -18.55 10.00 -1.61
CA LEU A 294 -19.60 9.00 -1.84
C LEU A 294 -20.94 9.70 -1.89
N GLU A 295 -21.62 9.61 -3.02
CA GLU A 295 -22.93 10.22 -3.24
C GLU A 295 -23.96 9.69 -2.22
N GLY A 296 -24.77 10.59 -1.66
CA GLY A 296 -25.79 10.23 -0.66
C GLY A 296 -25.28 9.87 0.72
N ALA A 297 -23.95 9.93 0.97
CA ALA A 297 -23.41 9.67 2.30
C ALA A 297 -23.77 10.78 3.30
N PRO A 298 -24.22 10.44 4.52
CA PRO A 298 -24.52 11.44 5.54
C PRO A 298 -23.32 12.34 5.86
N GLY A 299 -23.53 13.66 5.92
CA GLY A 299 -22.51 14.63 6.31
C GLY A 299 -21.59 15.14 5.21
N GLY A 300 -21.75 14.71 3.95
CA GLY A 300 -21.09 15.30 2.77
C GLY A 300 -19.55 15.28 2.76
N GLY A 301 -18.90 14.48 3.61
CA GLY A 301 -17.44 14.44 3.73
C GLY A 301 -16.80 13.28 2.97
N SER A 302 -15.47 13.36 2.83
CA SER A 302 -14.67 12.27 2.25
C SER A 302 -14.78 10.97 3.06
N ARG A 303 -14.74 9.85 2.38
CA ARG A 303 -14.79 8.49 2.94
C ARG A 303 -13.57 7.71 2.48
N ALA A 304 -13.04 6.84 3.33
CA ALA A 304 -12.02 5.88 2.95
C ALA A 304 -12.63 4.77 2.09
N PHE A 305 -11.86 4.26 1.13
CA PHE A 305 -12.23 3.10 0.33
C PHE A 305 -11.11 2.06 0.31
N LEU A 306 -11.50 0.82 0.03
CA LEU A 306 -10.63 -0.27 -0.40
C LEU A 306 -11.12 -0.74 -1.77
N LEU A 307 -10.28 -0.64 -2.78
CA LEU A 307 -10.51 -1.19 -4.11
C LEU A 307 -9.66 -2.45 -4.26
N SER A 308 -10.29 -3.58 -4.57
CA SER A 308 -9.60 -4.86 -4.75
C SER A 308 -9.79 -5.36 -6.16
N PRO A 309 -8.73 -5.86 -6.84
CA PRO A 309 -8.90 -6.53 -8.11
C PRO A 309 -9.78 -7.77 -7.91
N ILE A 310 -10.79 -7.93 -8.75
CA ILE A 310 -11.53 -9.18 -8.82
C ILE A 310 -10.63 -10.15 -9.55
N VAL A 311 -9.90 -10.98 -8.81
CA VAL A 311 -9.26 -12.16 -9.41
C VAL A 311 -10.43 -13.02 -9.87
N ALA A 312 -10.58 -13.17 -11.19
CA ALA A 312 -11.51 -14.16 -11.73
C ALA A 312 -11.06 -15.51 -11.13
N VAL A 313 -11.78 -15.97 -10.11
CA VAL A 313 -11.58 -17.31 -9.57
C VAL A 313 -11.83 -18.21 -10.76
N PRO A 314 -10.83 -18.97 -11.27
CA PRO A 314 -11.11 -19.96 -12.30
C PRO A 314 -12.25 -20.80 -11.75
N GLU A 315 -13.32 -20.95 -12.51
CA GLU A 315 -14.45 -21.78 -12.09
C GLU A 315 -13.86 -23.06 -11.51
N PRO A 316 -14.18 -23.43 -10.27
CA PRO A 316 -13.42 -24.46 -9.58
C PRO A 316 -13.33 -25.67 -10.49
N ALA A 317 -12.16 -26.26 -10.62
CA ALA A 317 -11.98 -27.56 -11.30
C ALA A 317 -13.01 -28.61 -10.85
N THR A 318 -13.72 -28.33 -9.77
CA THR A 318 -14.92 -28.97 -9.24
C THR A 318 -16.02 -29.16 -10.29
N TYR A 319 -16.32 -28.17 -11.16
CA TYR A 319 -17.30 -28.37 -12.23
C TYR A 319 -16.76 -29.27 -13.33
N ALA A 320 -15.48 -29.12 -13.68
CA ALA A 320 -14.84 -30.03 -14.63
C ALA A 320 -14.73 -31.46 -14.06
N MET A 321 -14.42 -31.60 -12.77
CA MET A 321 -14.40 -32.90 -12.06
C MET A 321 -15.80 -33.47 -11.90
N LEU A 322 -16.83 -32.67 -11.65
CA LEU A 322 -18.21 -33.10 -11.59
C LEU A 322 -18.70 -33.61 -12.96
N LEU A 323 -18.42 -32.87 -14.03
CA LEU A 323 -18.74 -33.28 -15.40
C LEU A 323 -17.95 -34.54 -15.84
N ALA A 324 -16.67 -34.61 -15.47
CA ALA A 324 -15.87 -35.82 -15.71
C ALA A 324 -16.39 -37.03 -14.92
N GLY A 325 -16.79 -36.83 -13.66
CA GLY A 325 -17.40 -37.88 -12.81
C GLY A 325 -18.75 -38.33 -13.34
N LEU A 326 -19.63 -37.44 -13.78
CA LEU A 326 -20.90 -37.73 -14.41
C LEU A 326 -20.72 -38.43 -15.77
N GLY A 327 -19.72 -38.00 -16.55
CA GLY A 327 -19.35 -38.68 -17.80
C GLY A 327 -18.86 -40.12 -17.61
N LEU A 328 -18.05 -40.37 -16.59
CA LEU A 328 -17.58 -41.70 -16.21
C LEU A 328 -18.73 -42.59 -15.73
N LEU A 329 -19.63 -42.09 -14.91
CA LEU A 329 -20.85 -42.79 -14.47
C LEU A 329 -21.74 -43.16 -15.65
N GLY A 330 -21.98 -42.21 -16.57
CA GLY A 330 -22.74 -42.48 -17.81
C GLY A 330 -22.11 -43.54 -18.70
N PHE A 331 -20.76 -43.52 -18.80
CA PHE A 331 -20.02 -44.54 -19.58
C PHE A 331 -20.08 -45.94 -18.95
N VAL A 332 -19.96 -46.05 -17.64
CA VAL A 332 -20.06 -47.34 -16.91
C VAL A 332 -21.47 -47.92 -16.99
N LEU A 333 -22.50 -47.09 -16.84
CA LEU A 333 -23.92 -47.51 -16.97
C LEU A 333 -24.23 -48.00 -18.37
N ARG A 334 -23.68 -47.37 -19.41
CA ARG A 334 -23.88 -47.77 -20.81
C ARG A 334 -23.21 -49.08 -21.17
N ARG A 335 -22.03 -49.37 -20.56
CA ARG A 335 -21.35 -50.67 -20.72
C ARG A 335 -22.09 -51.80 -20.03
N GLY A 336 -22.76 -51.57 -18.89
CA GLY A 336 -23.51 -52.60 -18.16
C GLY A 336 -24.80 -53.02 -18.88
N GLN A 337 -25.29 -52.27 -19.87
CA GLN A 337 -26.50 -52.60 -20.67
C GLN A 337 -26.18 -53.38 -21.95
N GLN A 338 -24.91 -53.60 -22.32
CA GLN A 338 -24.49 -54.33 -23.52
C GLN A 338 -24.09 -55.77 -23.23
N THR A 339 -24.25 -56.27 -22.02
CA THR A 339 -23.94 -57.64 -21.61
C THR A 339 -25.17 -58.36 -21.05
N VAL A 340 -26.30 -58.34 -21.79
CA VAL A 340 -27.45 -59.26 -21.59
C VAL A 340 -27.84 -59.80 -22.93
#